data_437ca89762ab1ae89741b001dc9f4543
#
_entry.id   437ca89762ab1ae89741b001dc9f4543
#
_cell.length_a   1.000
_cell.length_b   1.000
_cell.length_c   1.000
_cell.angle_alpha   90.00
_cell.angle_beta   90.00
_cell.angle_gamma   90.00
#
_symmetry.space_group_name_H-M   'P 1'
#
loop_
_entity.id
_entity.type
_entity.pdbx_description
1 polymer ?
#
loop_
_entity_poly.entity_id
_entity_poly.type
_entity_poly.pdbx_seq_one_letter_code
_entity_poly.pdbx_strand_id
1 'polypeptide(L)'
;YKAKISPDVLERLKDRPNGKLVLVTAINPTPAGEGKTTTNVGLSMALNKLGKKTITTLREPSLGPCFGIKGGAAGGGYSQVVPMDDINLHFTGDFHAITSAHNLLAAMLDNHIHQGNALDIVTKKIVWKRVMDMNDRSLRHIIVGLGKKGDGVMRESGFDITVASEI
;
A
#
# COMPACT_ATOMS: atom_id res chain seq x y z
N TYR A 1 -7.91 -6.79 17.52
CA TYR A 1 -8.17 -7.43 16.22
C TYR A 1 -6.95 -7.55 15.30
N LYS A 2 -5.71 -7.40 15.81
CA LYS A 2 -4.47 -7.57 15.07
C LYS A 2 -3.73 -8.81 15.55
N ALA A 3 -3.16 -9.58 14.62
CA ALA A 3 -2.28 -10.68 14.92
C ALA A 3 -1.02 -10.59 14.06
N LYS A 4 0.14 -10.86 14.66
CA LYS A 4 1.40 -11.02 13.94
C LYS A 4 1.78 -12.49 13.92
N ILE A 5 2.14 -12.98 12.76
CA ILE A 5 2.57 -14.36 12.57
C ILE A 5 4.10 -14.34 12.42
N SER A 6 4.81 -15.05 13.32
CA SER A 6 6.26 -15.16 13.23
C SER A 6 6.66 -15.98 11.99
N PRO A 7 7.76 -15.63 11.30
CA PRO A 7 8.31 -16.43 10.21
C PRO A 7 8.62 -17.89 10.60
N ASP A 8 8.88 -18.15 11.87
CA ASP A 8 9.14 -19.52 12.40
C ASP A 8 7.96 -20.48 12.16
N VAL A 9 6.74 -19.94 11.97
CA VAL A 9 5.57 -20.75 11.64
C VAL A 9 5.76 -21.47 10.31
N LEU A 10 6.39 -20.84 9.32
CA LEU A 10 6.65 -21.46 8.03
C LEU A 10 7.58 -22.67 8.19
N GLU A 11 8.62 -22.52 8.99
CA GLU A 11 9.56 -23.62 9.26
C GLU A 11 8.87 -24.80 9.98
N ARG A 12 8.01 -24.50 10.96
CA ARG A 12 7.24 -25.54 11.68
C ARG A 12 6.19 -26.25 10.82
N LEU A 13 5.78 -25.63 9.72
CA LEU A 13 4.75 -26.17 8.84
C LEU A 13 5.29 -26.74 7.54
N LYS A 14 6.60 -26.71 7.31
CA LYS A 14 7.24 -27.11 6.05
C LYS A 14 6.91 -28.54 5.58
N ASP A 15 6.70 -29.46 6.52
CA ASP A 15 6.39 -30.86 6.23
C ASP A 15 4.88 -31.13 6.05
N ARG A 16 4.05 -30.09 6.19
CA ARG A 16 2.59 -30.23 5.95
C ARG A 16 2.27 -30.10 4.46
N PRO A 17 1.29 -30.86 3.97
CA PRO A 17 0.85 -30.71 2.59
C PRO A 17 0.28 -29.31 2.37
N ASN A 18 0.67 -28.68 1.28
CA ASN A 18 0.17 -27.38 0.88
C ASN A 18 -1.29 -27.47 0.46
N GLY A 19 -2.07 -26.44 0.81
CA GLY A 19 -3.40 -26.21 0.26
C GLY A 19 -3.33 -25.76 -1.21
N LYS A 20 -4.49 -25.60 -1.82
CA LYS A 20 -4.59 -25.03 -3.17
C LYS A 20 -4.60 -23.51 -3.08
N LEU A 21 -3.73 -22.85 -3.84
CA LEU A 21 -3.68 -21.41 -3.99
C LEU A 21 -4.52 -20.99 -5.20
N VAL A 22 -5.46 -20.06 -4.97
CA VAL A 22 -6.27 -19.46 -6.02
C VAL A 22 -5.99 -17.96 -6.05
N LEU A 23 -5.43 -17.46 -7.14
CA LEU A 23 -5.18 -16.04 -7.35
C LEU A 23 -6.35 -15.37 -8.05
N VAL A 24 -6.91 -14.33 -7.44
CA VAL A 24 -7.90 -13.45 -8.05
C VAL A 24 -7.23 -12.16 -8.48
N THR A 25 -7.16 -11.92 -9.77
CA THR A 25 -6.48 -10.75 -10.35
C THR A 25 -7.28 -10.16 -11.51
N ALA A 26 -6.80 -9.05 -12.07
CA ALA A 26 -7.36 -8.43 -13.27
C ALA A 26 -6.22 -8.03 -14.22
N ILE A 27 -6.49 -8.08 -15.53
CA ILE A 27 -5.50 -7.76 -16.55
C ILE A 27 -5.22 -6.27 -16.62
N ASN A 28 -6.27 -5.46 -16.65
CA ASN A 28 -6.18 -3.99 -16.77
C ASN A 28 -6.85 -3.29 -15.59
N PRO A 29 -6.27 -2.19 -15.08
CA PRO A 29 -6.94 -1.35 -14.11
C PRO A 29 -8.00 -0.48 -14.78
N THR A 30 -9.12 -0.26 -14.09
CA THR A 30 -10.14 0.74 -14.47
C THR A 30 -10.37 1.77 -13.37
N PRO A 31 -10.87 2.97 -13.69
CA PRO A 31 -11.14 3.99 -12.65
C PRO A 31 -12.10 3.52 -11.56
N ALA A 32 -13.12 2.74 -11.92
CA ALA A 32 -14.12 2.23 -10.98
C ALA A 32 -13.65 0.98 -10.20
N GLY A 33 -12.54 0.35 -10.63
CA GLY A 33 -12.09 -0.94 -10.11
C GLY A 33 -12.74 -2.13 -10.81
N GLU A 34 -12.14 -3.32 -10.70
CA GLU A 34 -12.57 -4.55 -11.41
C GLU A 34 -13.27 -5.55 -10.49
N GLY A 35 -13.54 -5.18 -9.24
CA GLY A 35 -14.23 -6.05 -8.29
C GLY A 35 -13.41 -7.24 -7.77
N LYS A 36 -12.07 -7.18 -7.86
CA LYS A 36 -11.19 -8.28 -7.38
C LYS A 36 -11.48 -8.67 -5.94
N THR A 37 -11.56 -7.71 -5.06
CA THR A 37 -11.82 -7.94 -3.63
C THR A 37 -13.20 -8.55 -3.40
N THR A 38 -14.23 -7.99 -4.02
CA THR A 38 -15.61 -8.50 -3.92
C THR A 38 -15.70 -9.94 -4.43
N THR A 39 -15.07 -10.23 -5.56
CA THR A 39 -15.00 -11.57 -6.13
C THR A 39 -14.26 -12.54 -5.20
N ASN A 40 -13.13 -12.13 -4.62
CA ASN A 40 -12.33 -12.97 -3.74
C ASN A 40 -13.10 -13.32 -2.45
N VAL A 41 -13.76 -12.33 -1.85
CA VAL A 41 -14.61 -12.53 -0.66
C VAL A 41 -15.79 -13.45 -1.01
N GLY A 42 -16.52 -13.18 -2.10
CA GLY A 42 -17.63 -13.99 -2.54
C GLY A 42 -17.25 -15.44 -2.85
N LEU A 43 -16.13 -15.65 -3.50
CA LEU A 43 -15.57 -16.99 -3.78
C LEU A 43 -15.28 -17.75 -2.49
N SER A 44 -14.66 -17.11 -1.51
CA SER A 44 -14.37 -17.71 -0.22
C SER A 44 -15.64 -18.05 0.57
N MET A 45 -16.63 -17.17 0.54
CA MET A 45 -17.93 -17.44 1.15
C MET A 45 -18.60 -18.66 0.51
N ALA A 46 -18.60 -18.72 -0.83
CA ALA A 46 -19.18 -19.84 -1.58
C ALA A 46 -18.48 -21.16 -1.27
N LEU A 47 -17.14 -21.17 -1.28
CA LEU A 47 -16.36 -22.37 -0.96
C LEU A 47 -16.59 -22.86 0.47
N ASN A 48 -16.67 -21.97 1.46
CA ASN A 48 -17.00 -22.34 2.83
C ASN A 48 -18.43 -22.90 2.93
N LYS A 49 -19.41 -22.32 2.22
CA LYS A 49 -20.78 -22.83 2.15
C LYS A 49 -20.84 -24.24 1.54
N LEU A 50 -19.94 -24.57 0.62
CA LEU A 50 -19.76 -25.89 0.06
C LEU A 50 -18.95 -26.85 0.93
N GLY A 51 -18.67 -26.48 2.18
CA GLY A 51 -17.93 -27.30 3.14
C GLY A 51 -16.41 -27.36 2.90
N LYS A 52 -15.84 -26.50 2.05
CA LYS A 52 -14.40 -26.41 1.84
C LYS A 52 -13.78 -25.50 2.90
N LYS A 53 -12.68 -25.93 3.50
CA LYS A 53 -11.88 -25.09 4.42
C LYS A 53 -11.12 -24.05 3.59
N THR A 54 -11.59 -22.82 3.62
CA THR A 54 -11.05 -21.73 2.81
C THR A 54 -10.65 -20.56 3.68
N ILE A 55 -9.47 -19.99 3.39
CA ILE A 55 -8.99 -18.74 3.96
C ILE A 55 -8.83 -17.75 2.82
N THR A 56 -9.34 -16.54 3.00
CA THR A 56 -9.14 -15.43 2.09
C THR A 56 -8.02 -14.54 2.59
N THR A 57 -7.07 -14.23 1.72
CA THR A 57 -6.07 -13.21 1.98
C THR A 57 -6.40 -11.98 1.13
N LEU A 58 -6.44 -10.83 1.76
CA LEU A 58 -6.77 -9.56 1.14
C LEU A 58 -5.63 -8.57 1.39
N ARG A 59 -5.48 -7.65 0.47
CA ARG A 59 -4.60 -6.51 0.67
C ARG A 59 -5.25 -5.54 1.65
N GLU A 60 -4.44 -4.91 2.51
CA GLU A 60 -4.89 -3.81 3.34
C GLU A 60 -5.43 -2.67 2.47
N PRO A 61 -6.62 -2.11 2.78
CA PRO A 61 -7.14 -0.96 2.05
C PRO A 61 -6.34 0.30 2.34
N SER A 62 -6.12 1.10 1.30
CA SER A 62 -5.65 2.47 1.46
C SER A 62 -6.80 3.39 1.87
N LEU A 63 -6.50 4.37 2.71
CA LEU A 63 -7.47 5.38 3.14
C LEU A 63 -7.95 6.24 1.95
N GLY A 64 -7.06 6.61 1.03
CA GLY A 64 -7.37 7.45 -0.12
C GLY A 64 -8.53 6.94 -0.99
N PRO A 65 -8.56 5.68 -1.44
CA PRO A 65 -9.67 5.12 -2.20
C PRO A 65 -11.01 5.11 -1.47
N CYS A 66 -11.03 5.04 -0.14
CA CYS A 66 -12.27 5.08 0.64
C CYS A 66 -13.03 6.41 0.52
N PHE A 67 -12.32 7.49 0.28
CA PHE A 67 -12.86 8.82 0.04
C PHE A 67 -13.03 9.16 -1.45
N GLY A 68 -12.74 8.21 -2.34
CA GLY A 68 -12.83 8.36 -3.79
C GLY A 68 -13.95 7.52 -4.41
N ILE A 69 -13.87 7.36 -5.72
CA ILE A 69 -14.83 6.57 -6.51
C ILE A 69 -14.62 5.07 -6.29
N LYS A 70 -13.40 4.64 -5.96
CA LYS A 70 -13.11 3.23 -5.67
C LYS A 70 -13.56 2.91 -4.24
N GLY A 71 -14.40 1.90 -4.08
CA GLY A 71 -14.80 1.40 -2.78
C GLY A 71 -13.62 0.86 -1.96
N GLY A 72 -13.82 0.72 -0.65
CA GLY A 72 -12.84 0.12 0.25
C GLY A 72 -12.56 -1.36 -0.07
N ALA A 73 -11.51 -1.92 0.53
CA ALA A 73 -11.08 -3.29 0.28
C ALA A 73 -11.84 -4.34 1.12
N ALA A 74 -12.91 -3.95 1.81
CA ALA A 74 -13.74 -4.88 2.58
C ALA A 74 -14.75 -5.68 1.73
N GLY A 75 -14.80 -5.46 0.42
CA GLY A 75 -15.76 -6.08 -0.47
C GLY A 75 -16.97 -5.20 -0.77
N GLY A 76 -18.07 -5.78 -1.24
CA GLY A 76 -19.28 -5.04 -1.59
C GLY A 76 -20.53 -5.93 -1.64
N GLY A 77 -21.71 -5.31 -1.56
CA GLY A 77 -22.97 -6.03 -1.51
C GLY A 77 -23.02 -7.01 -0.35
N TYR A 78 -23.33 -8.27 -0.62
CA TYR A 78 -23.33 -9.35 0.38
C TYR A 78 -21.95 -10.01 0.58
N SER A 79 -20.97 -9.66 -0.25
CA SER A 79 -19.59 -10.19 -0.17
C SER A 79 -18.71 -9.21 0.59
N GLN A 80 -18.85 -9.17 1.91
CA GLN A 80 -18.16 -8.20 2.76
C GLN A 80 -17.40 -8.86 3.91
N VAL A 81 -16.29 -8.21 4.31
CA VAL A 81 -15.54 -8.52 5.53
C VAL A 81 -15.93 -7.51 6.61
N VAL A 82 -16.18 -7.98 7.79
CA VAL A 82 -16.54 -7.13 8.94
C VAL A 82 -15.44 -7.22 10.02
N PRO A 83 -15.19 -6.16 10.78
CA PRO A 83 -15.83 -4.83 10.77
C PRO A 83 -15.31 -3.98 9.61
N MET A 84 -16.20 -3.53 8.73
CA MET A 84 -15.84 -2.84 7.49
C MET A 84 -15.22 -1.47 7.74
N ASP A 85 -15.77 -0.71 8.68
CA ASP A 85 -15.29 0.64 8.99
C ASP A 85 -13.86 0.61 9.52
N ASP A 86 -13.56 -0.28 10.47
CA ASP A 86 -12.22 -0.44 11.03
C ASP A 86 -11.21 -0.87 9.95
N ILE A 87 -11.60 -1.76 9.04
CA ILE A 87 -10.75 -2.25 7.97
C ILE A 87 -10.44 -1.14 6.96
N ASN A 88 -11.43 -0.35 6.57
CA ASN A 88 -11.28 0.72 5.59
C ASN A 88 -10.55 1.95 6.16
N LEU A 89 -10.54 2.14 7.46
CA LEU A 89 -9.91 3.27 8.14
C LEU A 89 -8.54 2.93 8.73
N HIS A 90 -7.67 2.33 7.93
CA HIS A 90 -6.27 2.08 8.29
C HIS A 90 -6.10 1.06 9.45
N PHE A 91 -6.77 -0.04 9.32
CA PHE A 91 -6.94 -1.06 10.36
C PHE A 91 -5.64 -1.67 10.89
N THR A 92 -4.68 -2.02 10.04
CA THR A 92 -3.48 -2.78 10.44
C THR A 92 -2.30 -1.89 10.80
N GLY A 93 -2.21 -0.69 10.26
CA GLY A 93 -1.08 0.21 10.41
C GLY A 93 0.12 -0.13 9.52
N ASP A 94 0.01 -1.10 8.62
CA ASP A 94 1.10 -1.48 7.71
C ASP A 94 1.41 -0.36 6.71
N PHE A 95 0.41 0.35 6.22
CA PHE A 95 0.61 1.55 5.39
C PHE A 95 1.35 2.67 6.15
N HIS A 96 1.13 2.80 7.45
CA HIS A 96 1.91 3.74 8.25
C HIS A 96 3.39 3.34 8.27
N ALA A 97 3.70 2.06 8.44
CA ALA A 97 5.06 1.55 8.42
C ALA A 97 5.74 1.77 7.06
N ILE A 98 5.04 1.45 5.96
CA ILE A 98 5.53 1.66 4.59
C ILE A 98 5.74 3.16 4.31
N THR A 99 4.78 4.01 4.68
CA THR A 99 4.90 5.48 4.56
C THR A 99 6.14 5.99 5.27
N SER A 100 6.39 5.52 6.49
CA SER A 100 7.55 5.93 7.27
C SER A 100 8.86 5.48 6.62
N ALA A 101 8.95 4.23 6.17
CA ALA A 101 10.15 3.69 5.51
C ALA A 101 10.44 4.41 4.19
N HIS A 102 9.44 4.59 3.34
CA HIS A 102 9.58 5.26 2.06
C HIS A 102 9.99 6.73 2.22
N ASN A 103 9.34 7.45 3.11
CA ASN A 103 9.64 8.86 3.35
C ASN A 103 10.99 9.06 4.05
N LEU A 104 11.44 8.10 4.87
CA LEU A 104 12.79 8.11 5.41
C LEU A 104 13.82 8.04 4.29
N LEU A 105 13.66 7.13 3.32
CA LEU A 105 14.56 7.06 2.17
C LEU A 105 14.56 8.35 1.36
N ALA A 106 13.39 8.96 1.12
CA ALA A 106 13.29 10.25 0.43
C ALA A 106 14.03 11.37 1.20
N ALA A 107 13.90 11.39 2.52
CA ALA A 107 14.60 12.36 3.37
C ALA A 107 16.12 12.11 3.37
N MET A 108 16.56 10.86 3.42
CA MET A 108 17.98 10.50 3.33
C MET A 108 18.59 10.92 1.98
N LEU A 109 17.86 10.73 0.88
CA LEU A 109 18.28 11.18 -0.45
C LEU A 109 18.48 12.70 -0.49
N ASP A 110 17.51 13.46 -0.03
CA ASP A 110 17.62 14.94 0.00
C ASP A 110 18.75 15.41 0.94
N ASN A 111 18.92 14.77 2.08
CA ASN A 111 20.01 15.07 2.99
C ASN A 111 21.39 14.73 2.38
N HIS A 112 21.50 13.60 1.68
CA HIS A 112 22.73 13.22 0.99
C HIS A 112 23.15 14.29 -0.05
N ILE A 113 22.20 14.76 -0.83
CA ILE A 113 22.46 15.83 -1.83
C ILE A 113 22.89 17.11 -1.13
N HIS A 114 22.23 17.48 -0.04
CA HIS A 114 22.52 18.68 0.73
C HIS A 114 23.91 18.63 1.40
N GLN A 115 24.34 17.46 1.86
CA GLN A 115 25.62 17.25 2.58
C GLN A 115 26.82 17.00 1.64
N GLY A 116 26.74 17.42 0.41
CA GLY A 116 27.88 17.38 -0.52
C GLY A 116 27.76 16.35 -1.64
N ASN A 117 26.68 15.58 -1.69
CA ASN A 117 26.34 14.70 -2.81
C ASN A 117 27.49 13.78 -3.28
N ALA A 118 28.11 13.08 -2.35
CA ALA A 118 29.26 12.21 -2.61
C ALA A 118 29.03 11.13 -3.69
N LEU A 119 27.76 10.79 -3.96
CA LEU A 119 27.35 9.84 -5.01
C LEU A 119 27.10 10.53 -6.37
N ASP A 120 27.31 11.83 -6.47
CA ASP A 120 27.10 12.62 -7.69
C ASP A 120 25.69 12.43 -8.31
N ILE A 121 24.68 12.43 -7.46
CA ILE A 121 23.29 12.24 -7.87
C ILE A 121 22.80 13.47 -8.63
N VAL A 122 22.35 13.28 -9.86
CA VAL A 122 21.81 14.35 -10.69
C VAL A 122 20.39 14.69 -10.25
N THR A 123 20.20 15.84 -9.61
CA THR A 123 18.91 16.23 -9.01
C THR A 123 17.73 16.21 -9.97
N LYS A 124 17.95 16.59 -11.23
CA LYS A 124 16.93 16.57 -12.30
C LYS A 124 16.53 15.18 -12.77
N LYS A 125 17.27 14.15 -12.38
CA LYS A 125 16.98 12.74 -12.72
C LYS A 125 16.35 11.97 -11.57
N ILE A 126 16.10 12.62 -10.44
CA ILE A 126 15.47 11.98 -9.27
C ILE A 126 13.98 11.81 -9.57
N VAL A 127 13.55 10.57 -9.64
CA VAL A 127 12.13 10.19 -9.78
C VAL A 127 11.50 9.75 -8.46
N TRP A 128 12.32 9.53 -7.42
CA TRP A 128 11.86 9.12 -6.10
C TRP A 128 11.11 10.27 -5.43
N LYS A 129 9.81 10.11 -5.27
CA LYS A 129 8.93 11.06 -4.58
C LYS A 129 8.77 10.66 -3.11
N ARG A 130 7.91 11.35 -2.41
CA ARG A 130 7.37 10.96 -1.11
C ARG A 130 6.05 10.21 -1.29
N VAL A 131 5.56 9.59 -0.23
CA VAL A 131 4.24 8.96 -0.25
C VAL A 131 3.37 9.45 0.90
N MET A 132 2.07 9.48 0.64
CA MET A 132 1.04 9.79 1.63
C MET A 132 -0.19 8.92 1.35
N ASP A 133 -0.83 8.39 2.40
CA ASP A 133 -2.02 7.55 2.20
C ASP A 133 -3.29 8.38 1.93
N MET A 134 -3.20 9.24 0.93
CA MET A 134 -4.28 10.11 0.47
C MET A 134 -4.09 10.45 -1.01
N ASN A 135 -5.18 10.50 -1.76
CA ASN A 135 -5.17 11.04 -3.11
C ASN A 135 -5.28 12.57 -3.04
N ASP A 136 -4.14 13.25 -3.13
CA ASP A 136 -4.11 14.71 -3.21
C ASP A 136 -3.48 15.16 -4.53
N ARG A 137 -4.32 15.71 -5.38
CA ARG A 137 -3.91 16.17 -6.71
C ARG A 137 -2.95 17.34 -6.65
N SER A 138 -3.07 18.20 -5.64
CA SER A 138 -2.23 19.38 -5.44
C SER A 138 -0.79 19.04 -5.08
N LEU A 139 -0.57 17.85 -4.52
CA LEU A 139 0.76 17.38 -4.08
C LEU A 139 1.50 16.53 -5.11
N ARG A 140 0.95 16.31 -6.31
CA ARG A 140 1.58 15.49 -7.34
C ARG A 140 2.88 16.09 -7.87
N HIS A 141 2.95 17.43 -7.92
CA HIS A 141 4.11 18.20 -8.34
C HIS A 141 4.30 19.35 -7.38
N ILE A 142 5.38 19.33 -6.62
CA ILE A 142 5.75 20.35 -5.65
C ILE A 142 7.23 20.68 -5.76
N ILE A 143 7.62 21.78 -5.18
CA ILE A 143 9.03 22.12 -4.98
C ILE A 143 9.40 21.82 -3.54
N VAL A 144 10.46 21.04 -3.33
CA VAL A 144 11.07 20.79 -2.02
C VAL A 144 12.36 21.58 -1.88
N GLY A 145 12.82 21.79 -0.64
CA GLY A 145 14.05 22.55 -0.37
C GLY A 145 13.92 24.07 -0.60
N LEU A 146 12.68 24.57 -0.68
CA LEU A 146 12.42 26.01 -0.82
C LEU A 146 12.57 26.69 0.54
N GLY A 147 13.52 27.61 0.66
CA GLY A 147 13.77 28.33 1.89
C GLY A 147 15.20 28.80 2.02
N LYS A 148 15.78 28.67 3.23
CA LYS A 148 17.15 29.07 3.52
C LYS A 148 18.15 28.00 3.09
N LYS A 149 19.43 28.34 3.08
CA LYS A 149 20.52 27.41 2.72
C LYS A 149 20.48 26.08 3.51
N GLY A 150 19.98 26.09 4.74
CA GLY A 150 19.84 24.89 5.58
C GLY A 150 18.63 24.00 5.25
N ASP A 151 17.73 24.43 4.39
CA ASP A 151 16.47 23.71 4.10
C ASP A 151 16.62 22.69 2.95
N GLY A 152 17.81 22.52 2.41
CA GLY A 152 18.13 21.55 1.39
C GLY A 152 18.40 22.15 0.03
N VAL A 153 18.42 21.30 -1.00
CA VAL A 153 18.59 21.68 -2.40
C VAL A 153 17.22 21.73 -3.08
N MET A 154 16.93 22.88 -3.67
CA MET A 154 15.63 23.08 -4.34
C MET A 154 15.52 22.18 -5.56
N ARG A 155 14.45 21.37 -5.62
CA ARG A 155 14.12 20.51 -6.74
C ARG A 155 12.63 20.22 -6.83
N GLU A 156 12.18 19.76 -7.99
CA GLU A 156 10.83 19.20 -8.13
C GLU A 156 10.75 17.87 -7.42
N SER A 157 9.60 17.61 -6.82
CA SER A 157 9.22 16.35 -6.18
C SER A 157 7.69 16.22 -6.19
N GLY A 158 7.15 15.33 -5.37
CA GLY A 158 5.71 15.15 -5.22
C GLY A 158 5.38 14.12 -4.16
N PHE A 159 4.10 13.83 -4.07
CA PHE A 159 3.58 12.72 -3.26
C PHE A 159 2.79 11.78 -4.15
N ASP A 160 3.12 10.51 -4.09
CA ASP A 160 2.29 9.43 -4.61
C ASP A 160 1.50 8.81 -3.45
N ILE A 161 0.46 8.05 -3.76
CA ILE A 161 -0.29 7.36 -2.71
C ILE A 161 0.57 6.24 -2.12
N THR A 162 0.49 6.02 -0.81
CA THR A 162 1.34 5.03 -0.11
C THR A 162 1.31 3.64 -0.75
N VAL A 163 0.17 3.20 -1.28
CA VAL A 163 0.06 1.89 -1.95
C VAL A 163 0.87 1.76 -3.25
N ALA A 164 1.36 2.86 -3.78
CA ALA A 164 2.25 2.89 -4.94
C ALA A 164 3.73 2.89 -4.54
N SER A 165 4.03 2.76 -3.24
CA SER A 165 5.41 2.64 -2.76
C SER A 165 6.12 1.44 -3.39
N GLU A 166 7.39 1.63 -3.67
CA GLU A 166 8.29 0.60 -4.19
C GLU A 166 9.04 -0.15 -3.07
N ILE A 167 8.72 0.17 -1.79
CA ILE A 167 9.25 -0.50 -0.59
C ILE A 167 8.28 -1.59 -0.14
#